data_8e03a783a03ce3ac1e229be3ca212070
#
_entry.id   8e03a783a03ce3ac1e229be3ca212070
#
_cell.length_a   1.000
_cell.length_b   1.000
_cell.length_c   1.000
_cell.angle_alpha   90.00
_cell.angle_beta   90.00
_cell.angle_gamma   90.00
#
_symmetry.space_group_name_H-M   'P 1'
#
loop_
_entity.id
_entity.type
_entity.pdbx_description
1 polymer ?
#
loop_
_entity_poly.entity_id
_entity_poly.type
_entity_poly.pdbx_seq_one_letter_code
_entity_poly.pdbx_strand_id
1 'polypeptide(L)'
;MAVKFLVLFASALFFPGCMLPTSYENHVIGDFGHIEVRRSKPQVNGFVVGVPHGATEPDAIDYAKTISDATGAGIVIASGFKSKQIAVAQPLLHNSPISWGSTASMRPRSIYSDFKNLLRSSAVGPLRLYVEFRTARAATPSPRIEAASAGFSFEQLLELKHSFTKIESESTRAHQVLPVELMINPLDTISWNAFGVKNHGVLTLAERGLILRLPNVLAERRYKSVYREVLKNWLRHVSEIAPSEKFASTAIKVKQLRYGRIELTPARRELRGVVIAAPHGSFDWYTGELVEELSYRTSLPSVVTRGFTPTECAGWRIDVNRPTERRYPTGTVERASKRSIESYQQFKATVMAAARGPLDLYIDIHQNGTEDAIMVATLGITGAEAATIKASYREIRDRVISAGSHIGRINLLVEPLDQVTIGAWAAKDYGILRLAKKSLHFELPAQHVFYREAARQAYTRILAELIKSMITAHSTLPVSHASVTPLINIADH
;
A
#
# COMPACT_ATOMS: atom_id res chain seq x y z
N MET A 1 41.02 -58.62 48.88
CA MET A 1 40.24 -58.67 47.63
C MET A 1 39.73 -57.25 47.33
N ALA A 2 40.41 -56.54 46.43
CA ALA A 2 40.04 -55.18 46.05
C ALA A 2 39.49 -55.22 44.64
N VAL A 3 38.23 -54.88 44.45
CA VAL A 3 37.53 -54.81 43.13
C VAL A 3 37.72 -53.38 42.61
N LYS A 4 38.49 -53.25 41.54
CA LYS A 4 38.66 -52.00 40.80
C LYS A 4 37.48 -51.83 39.88
N PHE A 5 36.63 -50.77 40.08
CA PHE A 5 35.65 -50.29 39.11
C PHE A 5 36.33 -49.45 38.05
N LEU A 6 36.27 -49.92 36.82
CA LEU A 6 36.69 -49.18 35.62
C LEU A 6 35.50 -48.33 35.11
N VAL A 7 35.56 -47.02 35.28
CA VAL A 7 34.57 -46.09 34.69
C VAL A 7 35.01 -45.74 33.29
N LEU A 8 34.33 -46.25 32.29
CA LEU A 8 34.49 -45.85 30.89
C LEU A 8 33.74 -44.53 30.65
N PHE A 9 34.48 -43.43 30.47
CA PHE A 9 33.93 -42.20 29.92
C PHE A 9 33.71 -42.35 28.41
N ALA A 10 32.48 -42.50 27.98
CA ALA A 10 32.10 -42.37 26.59
C ALA A 10 32.04 -40.88 26.22
N SER A 11 33.12 -40.39 25.57
CA SER A 11 33.14 -39.07 24.97
C SER A 11 32.21 -39.07 23.77
N ALA A 12 30.99 -38.55 23.91
CA ALA A 12 30.08 -38.27 22.80
C ALA A 12 30.71 -37.14 21.99
N LEU A 13 31.33 -37.49 20.87
CA LEU A 13 31.71 -36.55 19.84
C LEU A 13 30.41 -35.98 19.22
N PHE A 14 30.04 -34.78 19.67
CA PHE A 14 29.06 -33.98 18.94
C PHE A 14 29.70 -33.59 17.60
N PHE A 15 29.38 -34.33 16.56
CA PHE A 15 29.52 -33.87 15.18
C PHE A 15 28.57 -32.67 15.01
N PRO A 16 29.09 -31.47 14.67
CA PRO A 16 28.20 -30.41 14.24
C PRO A 16 27.48 -30.93 13.00
N GLY A 17 26.20 -31.19 13.15
CA GLY A 17 25.35 -31.69 12.05
C GLY A 17 25.55 -30.80 10.84
N CYS A 18 26.13 -31.33 9.77
CA CYS A 18 26.01 -30.78 8.43
C CYS A 18 24.52 -30.62 8.18
N MET A 19 23.99 -29.41 8.34
CA MET A 19 22.66 -29.08 7.85
C MET A 19 22.72 -29.30 6.34
N LEU A 20 22.14 -30.41 5.88
CA LEU A 20 21.89 -30.64 4.46
C LEU A 20 21.19 -29.39 3.92
N PRO A 21 21.61 -28.87 2.77
CA PRO A 21 20.93 -27.74 2.16
C PRO A 21 19.47 -28.14 2.03
N THR A 22 18.58 -27.35 2.62
CA THR A 22 17.13 -27.57 2.56
C THR A 22 16.75 -27.65 1.10
N SER A 23 16.39 -28.83 0.63
CA SER A 23 16.02 -29.09 -0.78
C SER A 23 14.79 -28.26 -1.14
N TYR A 24 14.73 -27.84 -2.41
CA TYR A 24 13.51 -27.25 -2.95
C TYR A 24 12.42 -28.33 -3.04
N GLU A 25 11.24 -28.00 -2.51
CA GLU A 25 10.02 -28.76 -2.72
C GLU A 25 9.34 -28.25 -3.99
N ASN A 26 8.92 -29.15 -4.89
CA ASN A 26 8.25 -28.77 -6.13
C ASN A 26 6.78 -29.21 -6.08
N HIS A 27 5.87 -28.25 -6.16
CA HIS A 27 4.43 -28.44 -6.12
C HIS A 27 3.83 -28.23 -7.50
N VAL A 28 3.36 -29.30 -8.14
CA VAL A 28 2.68 -29.23 -9.44
C VAL A 28 1.25 -28.73 -9.26
N ILE A 29 0.87 -27.70 -9.99
CA ILE A 29 -0.44 -27.06 -9.93
C ILE A 29 -1.23 -27.40 -11.21
N GLY A 30 -1.83 -28.58 -11.22
CA GLY A 30 -2.54 -29.13 -12.39
C GLY A 30 -1.67 -29.05 -13.65
N ASP A 31 -2.29 -28.75 -14.79
CA ASP A 31 -1.58 -28.58 -16.09
C ASP A 31 -1.03 -27.16 -16.30
N PHE A 32 -1.07 -26.31 -15.28
CA PHE A 32 -0.79 -24.87 -15.45
C PHE A 32 0.64 -24.48 -15.20
N GLY A 33 1.31 -25.19 -14.29
CA GLY A 33 2.66 -24.90 -13.89
C GLY A 33 3.03 -25.56 -12.58
N HIS A 34 4.14 -25.11 -12.00
CA HIS A 34 4.62 -25.60 -10.72
C HIS A 34 5.12 -24.46 -9.87
N ILE A 35 5.16 -24.69 -8.55
CA ILE A 35 5.69 -23.75 -7.57
C ILE A 35 6.82 -24.45 -6.83
N GLU A 36 8.03 -23.88 -6.96
CA GLU A 36 9.20 -24.28 -6.19
C GLU A 36 9.19 -23.55 -4.85
N VAL A 37 9.38 -24.28 -3.76
CA VAL A 37 9.38 -23.72 -2.40
C VAL A 37 10.59 -24.18 -1.62
N ARG A 38 11.17 -23.28 -0.86
CA ARG A 38 12.13 -23.60 0.21
C ARG A 38 11.77 -22.77 1.45
N ARG A 39 11.76 -23.39 2.61
CA ARG A 39 11.42 -22.73 3.88
C ARG A 39 12.53 -21.82 4.36
N SER A 40 12.16 -20.76 5.07
CA SER A 40 13.12 -19.89 5.75
C SER A 40 13.89 -20.64 6.84
N LYS A 41 15.16 -20.26 7.04
CA LYS A 41 15.94 -20.74 8.18
C LYS A 41 15.36 -20.18 9.49
N PRO A 42 15.49 -20.89 10.62
CA PRO A 42 14.95 -20.44 11.91
C PRO A 42 15.39 -19.03 12.32
N GLN A 43 16.63 -18.64 11.96
CA GLN A 43 17.22 -17.34 12.31
C GLN A 43 16.55 -16.15 11.60
N VAL A 44 15.89 -16.39 10.47
CA VAL A 44 15.19 -15.38 9.64
C VAL A 44 13.71 -15.72 9.43
N ASN A 45 13.13 -16.32 10.47
CA ASN A 45 11.73 -16.72 10.49
C ASN A 45 10.79 -15.58 10.08
N GLY A 46 9.85 -15.87 9.18
CA GLY A 46 8.88 -14.89 8.67
C GLY A 46 9.38 -14.05 7.49
N PHE A 47 10.61 -14.25 6.99
CA PHE A 47 11.11 -13.59 5.79
C PHE A 47 11.02 -14.55 4.59
N VAL A 48 10.31 -14.13 3.53
CA VAL A 48 10.15 -14.89 2.29
C VAL A 48 10.39 -14.00 1.06
N VAL A 49 11.09 -14.57 0.10
CA VAL A 49 11.33 -13.98 -1.23
C VAL A 49 10.42 -14.67 -2.24
N GLY A 50 9.78 -13.91 -3.13
CA GLY A 50 8.83 -14.41 -4.12
C GLY A 50 9.19 -14.06 -5.56
N VAL A 51 8.89 -14.99 -6.51
CA VAL A 51 8.92 -14.74 -7.95
C VAL A 51 7.67 -15.36 -8.58
N PRO A 52 6.54 -14.63 -8.61
CA PRO A 52 5.28 -15.18 -9.11
C PRO A 52 5.22 -15.33 -10.64
N HIS A 53 6.18 -14.80 -11.37
CA HIS A 53 6.25 -14.82 -12.85
C HIS A 53 7.54 -15.44 -13.38
N GLY A 54 8.10 -16.41 -12.67
CA GLY A 54 9.40 -17.00 -12.97
C GLY A 54 9.57 -17.54 -14.40
N ALA A 55 8.50 -18.08 -15.00
CA ALA A 55 8.54 -18.56 -16.38
C ALA A 55 8.86 -17.48 -17.43
N THR A 56 8.57 -16.21 -17.14
CA THR A 56 8.78 -15.08 -18.05
C THR A 56 9.86 -14.11 -17.56
N GLU A 57 10.40 -14.34 -16.37
CA GLU A 57 11.32 -13.43 -15.68
C GLU A 57 12.51 -14.19 -15.06
N PRO A 58 13.37 -14.84 -15.90
CA PRO A 58 14.47 -15.69 -15.41
C PRO A 58 15.49 -14.92 -14.55
N ASP A 59 15.72 -13.64 -14.85
CA ASP A 59 16.62 -12.81 -14.06
C ASP A 59 16.07 -12.55 -12.66
N ALA A 60 14.75 -12.42 -12.51
CA ALA A 60 14.11 -12.28 -11.19
C ALA A 60 14.34 -13.55 -10.34
N ILE A 61 14.28 -14.75 -10.95
CA ILE A 61 14.59 -16.02 -10.25
C ILE A 61 16.01 -16.01 -9.72
N ASP A 62 16.95 -15.60 -10.55
CA ASP A 62 18.36 -15.62 -10.22
C ASP A 62 18.68 -14.66 -9.05
N TYR A 63 18.14 -13.44 -9.08
CA TYR A 63 18.23 -12.52 -7.95
C TYR A 63 17.58 -13.11 -6.69
N ALA A 64 16.38 -13.65 -6.78
CA ALA A 64 15.67 -14.23 -5.66
C ALA A 64 16.40 -15.40 -5.02
N LYS A 65 16.94 -16.33 -5.80
CA LYS A 65 17.75 -17.46 -5.31
C LYS A 65 19.01 -16.95 -4.61
N THR A 66 19.75 -16.02 -5.22
CA THR A 66 20.94 -15.41 -4.61
C THR A 66 20.63 -14.78 -3.25
N ILE A 67 19.54 -14.02 -3.15
CA ILE A 67 19.11 -13.37 -1.90
C ILE A 67 18.70 -14.40 -0.86
N SER A 68 17.85 -15.36 -1.24
CA SER A 68 17.39 -16.41 -0.34
C SER A 68 18.54 -17.23 0.23
N ASP A 69 19.55 -17.59 -0.59
CA ASP A 69 20.75 -18.33 -0.18
C ASP A 69 21.59 -17.51 0.82
N ALA A 70 21.78 -16.23 0.52
CA ALA A 70 22.62 -15.35 1.33
C ALA A 70 21.98 -14.92 2.66
N THR A 71 20.66 -14.77 2.69
CA THR A 71 19.93 -14.31 3.89
C THR A 71 19.35 -15.45 4.70
N GLY A 72 19.13 -16.61 4.09
CA GLY A 72 18.39 -17.72 4.70
C GLY A 72 16.87 -17.55 4.64
N ALA A 73 16.37 -16.53 3.92
CA ALA A 73 14.94 -16.32 3.70
C ALA A 73 14.30 -17.53 3.00
N GLY A 74 13.03 -17.78 3.28
CA GLY A 74 12.22 -18.68 2.47
C GLY A 74 12.09 -18.17 1.04
N ILE A 75 11.82 -19.05 0.08
CA ILE A 75 11.63 -18.65 -1.30
C ILE A 75 10.45 -19.40 -1.93
N VAL A 76 9.67 -18.70 -2.76
CA VAL A 76 8.56 -19.26 -3.52
C VAL A 76 8.62 -18.76 -4.96
N ILE A 77 8.82 -19.68 -5.90
CA ILE A 77 8.97 -19.38 -7.32
C ILE A 77 7.86 -20.09 -8.11
N ALA A 78 7.03 -19.32 -8.81
CA ALA A 78 6.01 -19.88 -9.69
C ALA A 78 6.49 -19.90 -11.14
N SER A 79 6.48 -21.08 -11.76
CA SER A 79 6.95 -21.31 -13.13
C SER A 79 5.90 -22.06 -13.95
N GLY A 80 5.91 -21.88 -15.28
CA GLY A 80 4.98 -22.56 -16.20
C GLY A 80 3.65 -21.82 -16.43
N PHE A 81 3.24 -20.90 -15.59
CA PHE A 81 1.99 -20.13 -15.72
C PHE A 81 2.08 -19.11 -16.88
N LYS A 82 2.08 -19.60 -18.11
CA LYS A 82 2.33 -18.79 -19.33
C LYS A 82 1.12 -17.98 -19.81
N SER A 83 -0.09 -18.25 -19.30
CA SER A 83 -1.28 -17.52 -19.71
C SER A 83 -1.27 -16.11 -19.13
N LYS A 84 -1.45 -15.10 -19.99
CA LYS A 84 -1.67 -13.69 -19.57
C LYS A 84 -2.86 -13.52 -18.60
N GLN A 85 -3.67 -14.55 -18.47
CA GLN A 85 -4.88 -14.56 -17.65
C GLN A 85 -4.66 -15.09 -16.22
N ILE A 86 -3.46 -15.57 -15.87
CA ILE A 86 -3.19 -16.12 -14.53
C ILE A 86 -2.18 -15.23 -13.82
N ALA A 87 -2.67 -14.47 -12.87
CA ALA A 87 -1.84 -13.73 -11.93
C ALA A 87 -1.70 -14.55 -10.64
N VAL A 88 -0.56 -15.22 -10.46
CA VAL A 88 -0.33 -16.13 -9.33
C VAL A 88 -0.33 -15.38 -7.98
N ALA A 89 0.17 -14.14 -7.96
CA ALA A 89 0.28 -13.31 -6.75
C ALA A 89 -1.03 -12.60 -6.33
N GLN A 90 -2.10 -12.75 -7.09
CA GLN A 90 -3.38 -12.09 -6.81
C GLN A 90 -4.56 -12.90 -7.40
N PRO A 91 -5.76 -12.82 -6.79
CA PRO A 91 -6.92 -13.61 -7.26
C PRO A 91 -7.61 -13.05 -8.51
N LEU A 92 -7.12 -11.94 -9.07
CA LEU A 92 -7.71 -11.22 -10.20
C LEU A 92 -7.01 -11.58 -11.51
N LEU A 93 -7.78 -11.67 -12.60
CA LEU A 93 -7.25 -11.97 -13.94
C LEU A 93 -6.36 -10.86 -14.51
N HIS A 94 -6.61 -9.62 -14.17
CA HIS A 94 -5.88 -8.43 -14.59
C HIS A 94 -5.83 -7.38 -13.50
N ASN A 95 -4.88 -6.45 -13.61
CA ASN A 95 -4.85 -5.21 -12.84
C ASN A 95 -6.00 -4.24 -13.24
N SER A 96 -7.10 -4.73 -13.82
CA SER A 96 -8.18 -3.90 -14.34
C SER A 96 -9.39 -3.94 -13.42
N PRO A 97 -9.93 -2.78 -12.97
CA PRO A 97 -11.16 -2.69 -12.18
C PRO A 97 -12.38 -3.07 -13.01
N ILE A 98 -12.29 -2.95 -14.32
CA ILE A 98 -13.37 -3.34 -15.25
C ILE A 98 -13.72 -4.82 -15.08
N SER A 99 -12.85 -5.62 -14.50
CA SER A 99 -13.09 -7.05 -14.23
C SER A 99 -13.88 -7.33 -12.94
N TRP A 100 -14.31 -6.32 -12.17
CA TRP A 100 -15.14 -6.55 -10.97
C TRP A 100 -16.45 -7.30 -11.28
N GLY A 101 -16.96 -7.18 -12.50
CA GLY A 101 -18.16 -7.89 -12.96
C GLY A 101 -17.87 -9.20 -13.67
N SER A 102 -16.66 -9.45 -14.15
CA SER A 102 -16.30 -10.75 -14.64
C SER A 102 -16.06 -11.63 -13.41
N THR A 103 -16.85 -12.65 -13.24
CA THR A 103 -16.58 -13.76 -12.32
C THR A 103 -15.11 -14.12 -12.51
N ALA A 104 -14.26 -13.71 -11.55
CA ALA A 104 -12.92 -14.25 -11.47
C ALA A 104 -13.11 -15.76 -11.56
N SER A 105 -12.72 -16.38 -12.67
CA SER A 105 -12.96 -17.79 -12.88
C SER A 105 -12.41 -18.52 -11.65
N MET A 106 -13.01 -19.63 -11.23
CA MET A 106 -12.58 -20.35 -10.04
C MET A 106 -11.08 -20.70 -10.09
N ARG A 107 -10.54 -20.84 -11.29
CA ARG A 107 -9.15 -21.14 -11.60
C ARG A 107 -8.11 -20.16 -11.06
N PRO A 108 -8.15 -18.84 -11.32
CA PRO A 108 -7.18 -17.90 -10.72
C PRO A 108 -7.25 -17.86 -9.20
N ARG A 109 -8.43 -18.02 -8.64
CA ARG A 109 -8.62 -18.06 -7.18
C ARG A 109 -7.97 -19.30 -6.56
N SER A 110 -8.08 -20.45 -7.21
CA SER A 110 -7.43 -21.68 -6.74
C SER A 110 -5.93 -21.54 -6.79
N ILE A 111 -5.35 -21.15 -7.94
CA ILE A 111 -3.91 -20.97 -8.10
C ILE A 111 -3.34 -19.95 -7.12
N TYR A 112 -4.01 -18.81 -6.93
CA TYR A 112 -3.64 -17.85 -5.90
C TYR A 112 -3.72 -18.44 -4.49
N SER A 113 -4.74 -19.27 -4.20
CA SER A 113 -4.87 -19.92 -2.90
C SER A 113 -3.71 -20.87 -2.63
N ASP A 114 -3.28 -21.64 -3.63
CA ASP A 114 -2.14 -22.55 -3.52
C ASP A 114 -0.84 -21.78 -3.30
N PHE A 115 -0.60 -20.74 -4.12
CA PHE A 115 0.56 -19.86 -3.96
C PHE A 115 0.60 -19.20 -2.58
N LYS A 116 -0.54 -18.68 -2.12
CA LYS A 116 -0.69 -18.07 -0.79
C LYS A 116 -0.36 -19.05 0.34
N ASN A 117 -0.84 -20.28 0.25
CA ASN A 117 -0.60 -21.30 1.27
C ASN A 117 0.87 -21.71 1.31
N LEU A 118 1.49 -21.89 0.14
CA LEU A 118 2.91 -22.20 0.02
C LEU A 118 3.79 -21.04 0.51
N LEU A 119 3.41 -19.81 0.22
CA LEU A 119 4.08 -18.61 0.72
C LEU A 119 4.06 -18.58 2.27
N ARG A 120 2.92 -18.83 2.89
CA ARG A 120 2.80 -18.87 4.35
C ARG A 120 3.58 -20.03 4.97
N SER A 121 3.54 -21.21 4.38
CA SER A 121 4.30 -22.36 4.89
C SER A 121 5.82 -22.16 4.77
N SER A 122 6.28 -21.44 3.76
CA SER A 122 7.70 -21.11 3.58
C SER A 122 8.24 -20.12 4.61
N ALA A 123 7.37 -19.34 5.26
CA ALA A 123 7.75 -18.35 6.27
C ALA A 123 8.18 -18.96 7.60
N VAL A 124 7.78 -20.20 7.92
CA VAL A 124 8.04 -20.86 9.22
C VAL A 124 7.57 -19.98 10.40
N GLY A 125 6.31 -19.49 10.32
CA GLY A 125 5.71 -18.60 11.33
C GLY A 125 4.92 -17.46 10.66
N PRO A 126 4.64 -16.37 11.39
CA PRO A 126 3.99 -15.19 10.80
C PRO A 126 4.82 -14.63 9.64
N LEU A 127 4.19 -14.31 8.53
CA LEU A 127 4.85 -13.69 7.39
C LEU A 127 5.15 -12.22 7.73
N ARG A 128 6.36 -11.94 8.22
CA ARG A 128 6.78 -10.62 8.68
C ARG A 128 7.26 -9.73 7.54
N LEU A 129 8.02 -10.32 6.61
CA LEU A 129 8.58 -9.62 5.46
C LEU A 129 8.42 -10.46 4.20
N TYR A 130 7.81 -9.87 3.18
CA TYR A 130 7.74 -10.44 1.84
C TYR A 130 8.45 -9.53 0.85
N VAL A 131 9.38 -10.08 0.08
CA VAL A 131 10.05 -9.35 -1.00
C VAL A 131 9.83 -10.09 -2.32
N GLU A 132 9.22 -9.41 -3.28
CA GLU A 132 8.95 -9.96 -4.61
C GLU A 132 9.88 -9.35 -5.64
N PHE A 133 10.44 -10.17 -6.50
CA PHE A 133 11.24 -9.72 -7.64
C PHE A 133 10.44 -9.81 -8.93
N ARG A 134 10.53 -8.75 -9.73
CA ARG A 134 10.02 -8.66 -11.10
C ARG A 134 11.03 -7.98 -12.00
N THR A 135 10.90 -8.18 -13.31
CA THR A 135 11.68 -7.46 -14.32
C THR A 135 10.82 -6.45 -15.06
N ALA A 136 11.41 -5.32 -15.46
CA ALA A 136 10.75 -4.34 -16.30
C ALA A 136 10.64 -4.89 -17.73
N ARG A 137 9.47 -4.72 -18.37
CA ARG A 137 9.25 -5.20 -19.75
C ARG A 137 9.74 -4.22 -20.82
N ALA A 138 9.95 -2.96 -20.48
CA ALA A 138 10.39 -1.92 -21.40
C ALA A 138 11.66 -1.25 -20.88
N ALA A 139 12.52 -0.80 -21.79
CA ALA A 139 13.63 0.08 -21.45
C ALA A 139 13.07 1.40 -20.90
N THR A 140 13.48 1.77 -19.70
CA THR A 140 13.22 3.08 -19.14
C THR A 140 14.35 4.04 -19.55
N PRO A 141 14.08 5.33 -19.81
CA PRO A 141 15.11 6.29 -20.19
C PRO A 141 16.24 6.40 -19.18
N SER A 142 15.95 6.18 -17.90
CA SER A 142 16.93 6.12 -16.81
C SER A 142 16.78 4.80 -16.09
N PRO A 143 17.87 4.06 -15.85
CA PRO A 143 17.81 2.80 -15.11
C PRO A 143 17.44 3.07 -13.66
N ARG A 144 16.29 2.55 -13.22
CA ARG A 144 15.81 2.68 -11.85
C ARG A 144 15.16 1.39 -11.36
N ILE A 145 15.40 1.04 -10.12
CA ILE A 145 14.64 0.01 -9.41
C ILE A 145 13.40 0.69 -8.85
N GLU A 146 12.22 0.20 -9.21
CA GLU A 146 10.97 0.67 -8.64
C GLU A 146 10.49 -0.29 -7.56
N ALA A 147 10.25 0.23 -6.34
CA ALA A 147 9.80 -0.53 -5.19
C ALA A 147 8.39 -0.10 -4.77
N ALA A 148 7.40 -0.97 -4.98
CA ALA A 148 6.09 -0.81 -4.36
C ALA A 148 6.11 -1.38 -2.95
N SER A 149 5.79 -0.57 -1.93
CA SER A 149 5.87 -0.95 -0.53
C SER A 149 4.49 -1.10 0.13
N ALA A 150 4.41 -1.91 1.18
CA ALA A 150 3.26 -2.04 2.06
C ALA A 150 3.72 -2.29 3.51
N GLY A 151 3.05 -1.69 4.49
CA GLY A 151 3.29 -1.91 5.90
C GLY A 151 4.52 -1.23 6.50
N PHE A 152 5.32 -0.52 5.72
CA PHE A 152 6.46 0.27 6.21
C PHE A 152 6.04 1.69 6.60
N SER A 153 6.57 2.22 7.70
CA SER A 153 6.45 3.65 8.01
C SER A 153 7.30 4.48 7.05
N PHE A 154 7.00 5.77 6.94
CA PHE A 154 7.80 6.68 6.10
C PHE A 154 9.25 6.75 6.54
N GLU A 155 9.50 6.73 7.85
CA GLU A 155 10.85 6.76 8.43
C GLU A 155 11.62 5.49 8.08
N GLN A 156 10.96 4.32 8.11
CA GLN A 156 11.56 3.08 7.63
C GLN A 156 11.90 3.16 6.13
N LEU A 157 10.99 3.68 5.30
CA LEU A 157 11.24 3.82 3.86
C LEU A 157 12.38 4.79 3.55
N LEU A 158 12.49 5.91 4.29
CA LEU A 158 13.61 6.84 4.17
C LEU A 158 14.94 6.16 4.53
N GLU A 159 14.97 5.39 5.60
CA GLU A 159 16.14 4.60 6.00
C GLU A 159 16.49 3.55 4.94
N LEU A 160 15.50 2.85 4.38
CA LEU A 160 15.73 1.89 3.30
C LEU A 160 16.29 2.56 2.04
N LYS A 161 15.80 3.73 1.66
CA LYS A 161 16.31 4.49 0.51
C LYS A 161 17.74 4.98 0.77
N HIS A 162 18.01 5.52 1.96
CA HIS A 162 19.33 5.99 2.35
C HIS A 162 20.37 4.84 2.37
N SER A 163 20.03 3.72 3.00
CA SER A 163 20.92 2.55 3.07
C SER A 163 21.20 1.93 1.70
N PHE A 164 20.17 1.91 0.81
CA PHE A 164 20.38 1.48 -0.57
C PHE A 164 21.40 2.37 -1.28
N THR A 165 21.19 3.69 -1.25
CA THR A 165 22.09 4.65 -1.91
C THR A 165 23.54 4.53 -1.42
N LYS A 166 23.71 4.32 -0.12
CA LYS A 166 25.07 4.12 0.48
C LYS A 166 25.71 2.82 -0.06
N ILE A 167 25.03 1.69 0.06
CA ILE A 167 25.56 0.37 -0.37
C ILE A 167 25.81 0.38 -1.90
N GLU A 168 24.91 0.96 -2.65
CA GLU A 168 24.98 1.04 -4.10
C GLU A 168 26.17 1.88 -4.55
N SER A 169 26.35 3.09 -4.00
CA SER A 169 27.44 3.98 -4.39
C SER A 169 28.83 3.43 -4.04
N GLU A 170 28.96 2.69 -2.94
CA GLU A 170 30.20 1.99 -2.58
C GLU A 170 30.50 0.87 -3.60
N SER A 171 29.50 0.05 -3.94
CA SER A 171 29.67 -1.09 -4.86
C SER A 171 29.88 -0.66 -6.31
N THR A 172 29.12 0.33 -6.80
CA THR A 172 29.22 0.80 -8.19
C THR A 172 30.55 1.52 -8.47
N ARG A 173 31.05 2.30 -7.51
CA ARG A 173 32.37 2.93 -7.59
C ARG A 173 33.48 1.89 -7.70
N ALA A 174 33.45 0.83 -6.85
CA ALA A 174 34.45 -0.22 -6.86
C ALA A 174 34.50 -0.99 -8.18
N HIS A 175 33.36 -1.13 -8.87
CA HIS A 175 33.23 -1.92 -10.10
C HIS A 175 33.07 -1.06 -11.37
N GLN A 176 33.12 0.26 -11.25
CA GLN A 176 32.98 1.23 -12.37
C GLN A 176 31.72 0.97 -13.23
N VAL A 177 30.58 0.68 -12.61
CA VAL A 177 29.26 0.64 -13.24
C VAL A 177 28.48 1.91 -12.92
N LEU A 178 27.56 2.28 -13.81
CA LEU A 178 26.68 3.43 -13.54
C LEU A 178 25.68 3.08 -12.42
N PRO A 179 25.37 4.05 -11.55
CA PRO A 179 24.40 3.85 -10.48
C PRO A 179 22.99 3.65 -11.03
N VAL A 180 22.18 2.86 -10.31
CA VAL A 180 20.77 2.61 -10.58
C VAL A 180 19.96 3.12 -9.39
N GLU A 181 19.16 4.14 -9.60
CA GLU A 181 18.39 4.77 -8.54
C GLU A 181 17.31 3.84 -7.96
N LEU A 182 17.08 3.88 -6.64
CA LEU A 182 15.92 3.26 -6.00
C LEU A 182 14.80 4.29 -5.86
N MET A 183 13.69 4.04 -6.53
CA MET A 183 12.42 4.75 -6.36
C MET A 183 11.49 3.89 -5.53
N ILE A 184 11.04 4.39 -4.39
CA ILE A 184 10.20 3.63 -3.45
C ILE A 184 8.91 4.38 -3.12
N ASN A 185 7.76 3.79 -3.47
CA ASN A 185 6.45 4.33 -3.11
C ASN A 185 6.15 4.10 -1.61
N PRO A 186 5.56 5.09 -0.90
CA PRO A 186 5.03 6.38 -1.36
C PRO A 186 6.00 7.57 -1.28
N LEU A 187 7.29 7.37 -1.00
CA LEU A 187 8.27 8.46 -1.02
C LEU A 187 8.43 9.05 -2.41
N ASP A 188 8.45 8.17 -3.40
CA ASP A 188 8.58 8.49 -4.81
C ASP A 188 7.35 8.02 -5.58
N THR A 189 7.00 8.74 -6.64
CA THR A 189 5.99 8.27 -7.59
C THR A 189 6.63 7.31 -8.58
N ILE A 190 6.18 6.07 -8.59
CA ILE A 190 6.68 5.01 -9.46
C ILE A 190 5.71 4.74 -10.62
N SER A 191 6.22 4.19 -11.72
CA SER A 191 5.42 3.90 -12.92
C SER A 191 4.41 2.78 -12.68
N TRP A 192 4.74 1.83 -11.80
CA TRP A 192 3.93 0.68 -11.48
C TRP A 192 3.87 0.46 -9.97
N ASN A 193 2.74 0.74 -9.36
CA ASN A 193 2.56 0.69 -7.90
C ASN A 193 2.01 -0.64 -7.37
N ALA A 194 1.98 -1.69 -8.18
CA ALA A 194 1.52 -3.04 -7.81
C ALA A 194 0.08 -3.08 -7.24
N PHE A 195 -0.82 -2.25 -7.74
CA PHE A 195 -2.17 -2.08 -7.22
C PHE A 195 -2.87 -3.42 -6.88
N GLY A 196 -2.96 -4.36 -7.83
CA GLY A 196 -3.66 -5.63 -7.59
C GLY A 196 -3.04 -6.48 -6.48
N VAL A 197 -1.72 -6.54 -6.41
CA VAL A 197 -0.98 -7.31 -5.39
C VAL A 197 -1.06 -6.64 -4.02
N LYS A 198 -1.00 -5.31 -3.99
CA LYS A 198 -1.07 -4.49 -2.78
C LYS A 198 -2.48 -4.49 -2.16
N ASN A 199 -3.52 -4.51 -2.98
CA ASN A 199 -4.90 -4.41 -2.55
C ASN A 199 -5.61 -5.76 -2.35
N HIS A 200 -5.29 -6.77 -3.16
CA HIS A 200 -6.00 -8.05 -3.20
C HIS A 200 -5.06 -9.27 -3.14
N GLY A 201 -3.76 -9.07 -3.28
CA GLY A 201 -2.78 -10.13 -3.44
C GLY A 201 -1.89 -10.36 -2.22
N VAL A 202 -0.71 -10.91 -2.50
CA VAL A 202 0.22 -11.40 -1.47
C VAL A 202 0.75 -10.34 -0.53
N LEU A 203 0.83 -9.06 -0.94
CA LEU A 203 1.24 -7.98 -0.02
C LEU A 203 0.25 -7.77 1.13
N THR A 204 -1.00 -8.22 1.00
CA THR A 204 -1.97 -8.16 2.09
C THR A 204 -1.71 -9.20 3.19
N LEU A 205 -0.84 -10.17 2.95
CA LEU A 205 -0.57 -11.30 3.84
C LEU A 205 0.61 -11.06 4.77
N ALA A 206 1.54 -10.20 4.36
CA ALA A 206 2.74 -9.86 5.11
C ALA A 206 2.51 -8.65 6.01
N GLU A 207 3.20 -8.60 7.14
CA GLU A 207 3.25 -7.39 7.97
C GLU A 207 3.89 -6.24 7.19
N ARG A 208 4.95 -6.54 6.42
CA ARG A 208 5.65 -5.62 5.52
C ARG A 208 6.01 -6.30 4.22
N GLY A 209 5.90 -5.58 3.14
CA GLY A 209 6.23 -6.12 1.83
C GLY A 209 6.82 -5.11 0.87
N LEU A 210 7.69 -5.60 -0.01
CA LEU A 210 8.29 -4.87 -1.11
C LEU A 210 8.13 -5.66 -2.40
N ILE A 211 7.73 -4.99 -3.47
CA ILE A 211 7.82 -5.56 -4.82
C ILE A 211 8.85 -4.75 -5.59
N LEU A 212 9.96 -5.38 -5.93
CA LEU A 212 11.08 -4.77 -6.62
C LEU A 212 10.97 -5.07 -8.12
N ARG A 213 10.77 -4.02 -8.91
CA ARG A 213 10.82 -4.10 -10.37
C ARG A 213 12.19 -3.69 -10.86
N LEU A 214 12.97 -4.66 -11.33
CA LEU A 214 14.34 -4.49 -11.77
C LEU A 214 14.38 -3.97 -13.22
N PRO A 215 15.17 -2.94 -13.54
CA PRO A 215 15.37 -2.48 -14.91
C PRO A 215 16.18 -3.49 -15.73
N ASN A 216 15.95 -3.54 -17.04
CA ASN A 216 16.59 -4.49 -17.93
C ASN A 216 18.12 -4.46 -17.91
N VAL A 217 18.73 -3.30 -17.62
CA VAL A 217 20.18 -3.18 -17.49
C VAL A 217 20.76 -4.13 -16.44
N LEU A 218 20.00 -4.50 -15.42
CA LEU A 218 20.43 -5.43 -14.39
C LEU A 218 20.51 -6.90 -14.88
N ALA A 219 20.02 -7.21 -16.08
CA ALA A 219 20.22 -8.49 -16.73
C ALA A 219 21.61 -8.61 -17.40
N GLU A 220 22.26 -7.47 -17.69
CA GLU A 220 23.59 -7.44 -18.26
C GLU A 220 24.63 -7.98 -17.28
N ARG A 221 25.54 -8.86 -17.74
CA ARG A 221 26.50 -9.60 -16.92
C ARG A 221 27.26 -8.70 -15.93
N ARG A 222 27.71 -7.51 -16.38
CA ARG A 222 28.47 -6.56 -15.57
C ARG A 222 27.64 -5.97 -14.43
N TYR A 223 26.43 -5.51 -14.72
CA TYR A 223 25.49 -4.98 -13.71
C TYR A 223 25.00 -6.08 -12.78
N LYS A 224 24.66 -7.23 -13.35
CA LYS A 224 24.10 -8.36 -12.61
C LYS A 224 25.01 -8.82 -11.46
N SER A 225 26.31 -8.93 -11.70
CA SER A 225 27.27 -9.31 -10.66
C SER A 225 27.32 -8.29 -9.51
N VAL A 226 27.35 -7.01 -9.82
CA VAL A 226 27.39 -5.92 -8.83
C VAL A 226 26.08 -5.82 -8.05
N TYR A 227 24.95 -5.79 -8.76
CA TYR A 227 23.64 -5.59 -8.13
C TYR A 227 23.13 -6.82 -7.37
N ARG A 228 23.63 -8.03 -7.62
CA ARG A 228 23.42 -9.16 -6.71
C ARG A 228 23.98 -8.87 -5.33
N GLU A 229 25.20 -8.33 -5.25
CA GLU A 229 25.83 -7.96 -3.97
C GLU A 229 25.13 -6.76 -3.32
N VAL A 230 24.79 -5.73 -4.10
CA VAL A 230 24.02 -4.56 -3.62
C VAL A 230 22.69 -4.99 -3.00
N LEU A 231 21.87 -5.71 -3.75
CA LEU A 231 20.57 -6.16 -3.28
C LEU A 231 20.67 -7.16 -2.13
N LYS A 232 21.64 -8.04 -2.14
CA LYS A 232 21.92 -8.96 -1.02
C LYS A 232 22.18 -8.20 0.27
N ASN A 233 23.10 -7.25 0.27
CA ASN A 233 23.48 -6.49 1.44
C ASN A 233 22.34 -5.57 1.89
N TRP A 234 21.66 -4.93 0.95
CA TRP A 234 20.53 -4.09 1.24
C TRP A 234 19.34 -4.88 1.82
N LEU A 235 18.95 -6.01 1.25
CA LEU A 235 17.82 -6.80 1.76
C LEU A 235 18.11 -7.48 3.10
N ARG A 236 19.38 -7.74 3.45
CA ARG A 236 19.75 -8.10 4.80
C ARG A 236 19.40 -6.94 5.76
N HIS A 237 19.79 -5.72 5.41
CA HIS A 237 19.44 -4.54 6.20
C HIS A 237 17.92 -4.28 6.27
N VAL A 238 17.18 -4.50 5.17
CA VAL A 238 15.70 -4.45 5.17
C VAL A 238 15.12 -5.43 6.20
N SER A 239 15.65 -6.65 6.29
CA SER A 239 15.17 -7.66 7.24
C SER A 239 15.44 -7.30 8.71
N GLU A 240 16.44 -6.48 8.98
CA GLU A 240 16.76 -5.95 10.30
C GLU A 240 15.88 -4.74 10.66
N ILE A 241 15.62 -3.85 9.69
CA ILE A 241 14.79 -2.65 9.89
C ILE A 241 13.31 -2.99 10.01
N ALA A 242 12.83 -3.96 9.24
CA ALA A 242 11.42 -4.30 9.20
C ALA A 242 10.82 -4.58 10.60
N PRO A 243 11.45 -5.39 11.48
CA PRO A 243 10.93 -5.65 12.82
C PRO A 243 11.39 -4.62 13.89
N SER A 244 12.16 -3.59 13.52
CA SER A 244 12.80 -2.70 14.50
C SER A 244 11.79 -1.86 15.29
N GLU A 245 11.87 -1.92 16.62
CA GLU A 245 11.06 -1.12 17.55
C GLU A 245 11.37 0.39 17.48
N LYS A 246 12.55 0.77 16.93
CA LYS A 246 12.92 2.17 16.69
C LYS A 246 11.80 2.96 15.98
N PHE A 247 11.03 2.29 15.14
CA PHE A 247 9.98 2.90 14.34
C PHE A 247 8.55 2.61 14.86
N ALA A 248 8.40 2.08 16.06
CA ALA A 248 7.10 1.68 16.61
C ALA A 248 6.10 2.85 16.70
N SER A 249 6.55 4.07 17.03
CA SER A 249 5.70 5.25 17.15
C SER A 249 5.16 5.76 15.81
N THR A 250 5.88 5.48 14.71
CA THR A 250 5.53 5.89 13.35
C THR A 250 4.98 4.75 12.51
N ALA A 251 4.93 3.54 13.08
CA ALA A 251 4.45 2.34 12.39
C ALA A 251 2.99 2.48 11.94
N ILE A 252 2.72 2.00 10.73
CA ILE A 252 1.35 1.88 10.24
C ILE A 252 0.60 0.88 11.12
N LYS A 253 -0.53 1.32 11.67
CA LYS A 253 -1.40 0.46 12.48
C LYS A 253 -2.43 -0.20 11.57
N VAL A 254 -2.38 -1.52 11.49
CA VAL A 254 -3.28 -2.30 10.64
C VAL A 254 -4.33 -2.99 11.50
N LYS A 255 -5.60 -2.72 11.20
CA LYS A 255 -6.73 -3.43 11.77
C LYS A 255 -7.30 -4.40 10.76
N GLN A 256 -7.03 -5.69 10.95
CA GLN A 256 -7.56 -6.74 10.08
C GLN A 256 -9.03 -7.01 10.43
N LEU A 257 -9.88 -7.03 9.40
CA LEU A 257 -11.29 -7.38 9.49
C LEU A 257 -11.58 -8.57 8.55
N ARG A 258 -12.81 -9.13 8.67
CA ARG A 258 -13.19 -10.32 7.89
C ARG A 258 -13.13 -10.10 6.37
N TYR A 259 -13.49 -8.90 5.91
CA TYR A 259 -13.63 -8.57 4.48
C TYR A 259 -12.60 -7.60 3.94
N GLY A 260 -11.65 -7.20 4.77
CA GLY A 260 -10.62 -6.25 4.41
C GLY A 260 -9.81 -5.82 5.62
N ARG A 261 -9.07 -4.73 5.47
CA ARG A 261 -8.29 -4.14 6.56
C ARG A 261 -8.35 -2.62 6.51
N ILE A 262 -8.11 -2.01 7.66
CA ILE A 262 -8.01 -0.55 7.80
C ILE A 262 -6.60 -0.24 8.24
N GLU A 263 -5.93 0.61 7.49
CA GLU A 263 -4.55 1.04 7.72
C GLU A 263 -4.55 2.48 8.21
N LEU A 264 -3.97 2.72 9.38
CA LEU A 264 -3.77 4.04 9.95
C LEU A 264 -2.29 4.41 9.88
N THR A 265 -1.95 5.41 9.07
CA THR A 265 -0.64 6.07 9.11
C THR A 265 -0.70 7.23 10.12
N PRO A 266 0.14 7.23 11.16
CA PRO A 266 0.16 8.31 12.14
C PRO A 266 0.59 9.64 11.53
N ALA A 267 0.12 10.76 12.12
CA ALA A 267 0.60 12.09 11.77
C ALA A 267 2.10 12.23 12.11
N ARG A 268 2.85 12.89 11.24
CA ARG A 268 4.26 13.24 11.45
C ARG A 268 4.45 14.60 12.13
N ARG A 269 3.39 15.36 12.29
CA ARG A 269 3.34 16.62 13.06
C ARG A 269 2.27 16.54 14.12
N GLU A 270 2.39 17.37 15.14
CA GLU A 270 1.33 17.53 16.16
C GLU A 270 0.14 18.32 15.60
N LEU A 271 -0.47 17.81 14.55
CA LEU A 271 -1.71 18.34 14.02
C LEU A 271 -2.86 17.48 14.52
N ARG A 272 -3.81 18.11 15.21
CA ARG A 272 -5.00 17.45 15.73
C ARG A 272 -6.22 17.85 14.91
N GLY A 273 -7.23 17.00 14.90
CA GLY A 273 -8.52 17.29 14.26
C GLY A 273 -8.55 17.18 12.75
N VAL A 274 -7.43 16.87 12.08
CA VAL A 274 -7.37 16.76 10.61
C VAL A 274 -7.00 15.35 10.18
N VAL A 275 -7.81 14.76 9.28
CA VAL A 275 -7.57 13.41 8.75
C VAL A 275 -7.82 13.39 7.25
N ILE A 276 -6.93 12.71 6.51
CA ILE A 276 -7.14 12.38 5.10
C ILE A 276 -7.43 10.88 4.96
N ALA A 277 -8.35 10.48 4.10
CA ALA A 277 -8.76 9.09 3.97
C ALA A 277 -8.99 8.63 2.54
N ALA A 278 -8.82 7.32 2.30
CA ALA A 278 -9.31 6.60 1.14
C ALA A 278 -10.22 5.45 1.61
N PRO A 279 -11.53 5.71 1.81
CA PRO A 279 -12.45 4.70 2.32
C PRO A 279 -12.72 3.57 1.32
N HIS A 280 -12.40 3.76 0.06
CA HIS A 280 -12.50 2.74 -1.01
C HIS A 280 -11.14 2.45 -1.66
N GLY A 281 -10.05 2.49 -0.90
CA GLY A 281 -8.68 2.42 -1.42
C GLY A 281 -8.34 1.20 -2.29
N SER A 282 -9.11 0.11 -2.19
CA SER A 282 -9.00 -1.05 -3.09
C SER A 282 -10.01 -1.05 -4.23
N PHE A 283 -11.15 -0.38 -4.07
CA PHE A 283 -12.19 -0.33 -5.08
C PHE A 283 -11.99 0.83 -6.06
N ASP A 284 -11.71 2.01 -5.52
CA ASP A 284 -11.38 3.21 -6.28
C ASP A 284 -9.88 3.19 -6.60
N TRP A 285 -9.52 3.06 -7.87
CA TRP A 285 -8.14 2.85 -8.31
C TRP A 285 -7.20 3.94 -7.85
N TYR A 286 -6.06 3.50 -7.32
CA TYR A 286 -4.97 4.37 -6.89
C TYR A 286 -5.30 5.37 -5.77
N THR A 287 -6.54 5.43 -5.28
CA THR A 287 -6.90 6.38 -4.21
C THR A 287 -6.18 6.08 -2.91
N GLY A 288 -6.01 4.78 -2.58
CA GLY A 288 -5.24 4.37 -1.42
C GLY A 288 -3.78 4.81 -1.51
N GLU A 289 -3.13 4.56 -2.64
CA GLU A 289 -1.75 4.95 -2.91
C GLU A 289 -1.59 6.48 -2.94
N LEU A 290 -2.55 7.19 -3.54
CA LEU A 290 -2.56 8.65 -3.54
C LEU A 290 -2.66 9.22 -2.13
N VAL A 291 -3.55 8.67 -1.29
CA VAL A 291 -3.71 9.13 0.10
C VAL A 291 -2.46 8.84 0.93
N GLU A 292 -1.78 7.72 0.73
CA GLU A 292 -0.48 7.44 1.35
C GLU A 292 0.55 8.51 0.95
N GLU A 293 0.65 8.85 -0.34
CA GLU A 293 1.57 9.87 -0.84
C GLU A 293 1.19 11.28 -0.35
N LEU A 294 -0.10 11.63 -0.33
CA LEU A 294 -0.58 12.88 0.24
C LEU A 294 -0.28 12.98 1.74
N SER A 295 -0.49 11.91 2.51
CA SER A 295 -0.14 11.83 3.93
C SER A 295 1.36 12.11 4.14
N TYR A 296 2.22 11.50 3.33
CA TYR A 296 3.65 11.76 3.36
C TYR A 296 3.98 13.23 3.08
N ARG A 297 3.45 13.79 1.98
CA ARG A 297 3.73 15.17 1.55
C ARG A 297 3.19 16.24 2.48
N THR A 298 2.06 15.97 3.13
CA THR A 298 1.38 16.92 4.03
C THR A 298 1.70 16.71 5.50
N SER A 299 2.27 15.58 5.87
CA SER A 299 2.49 15.11 7.25
C SER A 299 1.20 14.87 8.04
N LEU A 300 0.06 14.76 7.36
CA LEU A 300 -1.24 14.43 7.96
C LEU A 300 -1.35 12.95 8.30
N PRO A 301 -2.14 12.57 9.31
CA PRO A 301 -2.53 11.19 9.50
C PRO A 301 -3.44 10.74 8.35
N SER A 302 -3.31 9.50 7.93
CA SER A 302 -4.20 8.95 6.92
C SER A 302 -4.85 7.64 7.34
N VAL A 303 -6.07 7.41 6.82
CA VAL A 303 -6.82 6.16 7.01
C VAL A 303 -7.17 5.59 5.64
N VAL A 304 -6.58 4.45 5.30
CA VAL A 304 -6.80 3.76 4.02
C VAL A 304 -7.46 2.41 4.27
N THR A 305 -8.49 2.08 3.52
CA THR A 305 -9.07 0.73 3.57
C THR A 305 -8.63 -0.11 2.38
N ARG A 306 -8.37 -1.39 2.65
CA ARG A 306 -8.01 -2.39 1.65
C ARG A 306 -8.98 -3.57 1.73
N GLY A 307 -9.41 -4.08 0.59
CA GLY A 307 -10.50 -5.04 0.51
C GLY A 307 -11.87 -4.36 0.49
N PHE A 308 -12.89 -4.97 1.10
CA PHE A 308 -14.29 -4.53 1.13
C PHE A 308 -14.94 -4.45 -0.27
N THR A 309 -14.33 -5.07 -1.24
CA THR A 309 -14.75 -5.07 -2.65
C THR A 309 -15.67 -6.28 -2.95
N PRO A 310 -16.30 -6.30 -4.10
CA PRO A 310 -17.11 -7.46 -4.51
C PRO A 310 -16.35 -8.79 -4.49
N THR A 311 -15.03 -8.77 -4.64
CA THR A 311 -14.19 -9.97 -4.60
C THR A 311 -14.15 -10.59 -3.20
N GLU A 312 -13.94 -9.80 -2.16
CA GLU A 312 -13.89 -10.25 -0.77
C GLU A 312 -15.27 -10.48 -0.18
N CYS A 313 -16.27 -9.74 -0.69
CA CYS A 313 -17.61 -9.67 -0.11
C CYS A 313 -18.67 -10.47 -0.91
N ALA A 314 -18.26 -11.47 -1.72
CA ALA A 314 -19.17 -12.32 -2.49
C ALA A 314 -20.14 -11.53 -3.39
N GLY A 315 -19.60 -10.58 -4.16
CA GLY A 315 -20.36 -9.76 -5.12
C GLY A 315 -20.98 -8.49 -4.52
N TRP A 316 -20.69 -8.18 -3.25
CA TRP A 316 -21.11 -6.94 -2.60
C TRP A 316 -19.92 -6.00 -2.37
N ARG A 317 -20.09 -4.70 -2.53
CA ARG A 317 -19.17 -3.68 -2.05
C ARG A 317 -19.68 -3.15 -0.71
N ILE A 318 -18.83 -3.19 0.34
CA ILE A 318 -19.12 -2.57 1.61
C ILE A 318 -18.60 -1.13 1.55
N ASP A 319 -19.49 -0.16 1.79
CA ASP A 319 -19.14 1.27 1.81
C ASP A 319 -18.71 1.65 3.23
N VAL A 320 -17.40 1.57 3.52
CA VAL A 320 -16.90 1.78 4.90
C VAL A 320 -17.05 3.21 5.42
N ASN A 321 -17.25 4.20 4.55
CA ASN A 321 -17.51 5.60 4.91
C ASN A 321 -18.97 5.85 5.35
N ARG A 322 -19.84 4.85 5.25
CA ARG A 322 -21.22 4.83 5.70
C ARG A 322 -21.69 3.39 5.98
N PRO A 323 -22.73 3.18 6.80
CA PRO A 323 -23.10 1.83 7.27
C PRO A 323 -23.91 1.02 6.24
N THR A 324 -23.51 1.06 4.95
CA THR A 324 -24.25 0.40 3.87
C THR A 324 -23.36 -0.47 3.00
N GLU A 325 -23.99 -1.34 2.25
CA GLU A 325 -23.38 -2.12 1.16
C GLU A 325 -24.30 -2.14 -0.06
N ARG A 326 -23.72 -2.33 -1.24
CA ARG A 326 -24.48 -2.49 -2.49
C ARG A 326 -23.95 -3.67 -3.31
N ARG A 327 -24.84 -4.32 -4.03
CA ARG A 327 -24.47 -5.41 -4.93
C ARG A 327 -23.82 -4.83 -6.20
N TYR A 328 -22.74 -5.44 -6.63
CA TYR A 328 -22.03 -5.00 -7.83
C TYR A 328 -22.05 -6.10 -8.91
N PRO A 329 -22.16 -5.76 -10.21
CA PRO A 329 -22.30 -4.42 -10.82
C PRO A 329 -23.73 -3.89 -10.88
N THR A 330 -24.73 -4.67 -10.56
CA THR A 330 -26.12 -4.45 -10.93
C THR A 330 -26.96 -3.67 -9.91
N GLY A 331 -26.46 -3.49 -8.69
CA GLY A 331 -27.24 -2.86 -7.61
C GLY A 331 -27.01 -1.36 -7.52
N THR A 332 -28.07 -0.58 -7.76
CA THR A 332 -28.11 0.85 -7.43
C THR A 332 -28.57 1.09 -6.00
N VAL A 333 -29.26 0.11 -5.40
CA VAL A 333 -29.83 0.23 -4.05
C VAL A 333 -28.82 -0.15 -3.00
N GLU A 334 -28.57 0.76 -2.09
CA GLU A 334 -27.80 0.53 -0.88
C GLU A 334 -28.68 -0.08 0.21
N ARG A 335 -28.12 -0.95 1.03
CA ARG A 335 -28.78 -1.50 2.21
C ARG A 335 -27.86 -1.50 3.41
N ALA A 336 -28.39 -1.30 4.59
CA ALA A 336 -27.70 -1.59 5.82
C ALA A 336 -27.66 -3.09 6.07
N SER A 337 -26.51 -3.59 6.50
CA SER A 337 -26.33 -4.97 6.94
C SER A 337 -25.42 -5.01 8.18
N LYS A 338 -25.47 -6.09 8.95
CA LYS A 338 -24.61 -6.24 10.12
C LYS A 338 -23.14 -5.99 9.77
N ARG A 339 -22.64 -6.58 8.67
CA ARG A 339 -21.24 -6.44 8.25
C ARG A 339 -20.90 -5.03 7.77
N SER A 340 -21.81 -4.33 7.10
CA SER A 340 -21.55 -2.95 6.67
C SER A 340 -21.56 -1.98 7.85
N ILE A 341 -22.47 -2.18 8.81
CA ILE A 341 -22.51 -1.40 10.06
C ILE A 341 -21.21 -1.62 10.87
N GLU A 342 -20.80 -2.89 11.08
CA GLU A 342 -19.57 -3.22 11.80
C GLU A 342 -18.33 -2.60 11.10
N SER A 343 -18.23 -2.72 9.78
CA SER A 343 -17.11 -2.15 9.00
C SER A 343 -17.07 -0.62 9.13
N TYR A 344 -18.21 0.05 9.01
CA TYR A 344 -18.32 1.49 9.21
C TYR A 344 -17.89 1.91 10.63
N GLN A 345 -18.35 1.20 11.66
CA GLN A 345 -17.97 1.53 13.04
C GLN A 345 -16.47 1.41 13.27
N GLN A 346 -15.84 0.40 12.68
CA GLN A 346 -14.38 0.23 12.76
C GLN A 346 -13.63 1.33 12.00
N PHE A 347 -14.10 1.72 10.81
CA PHE A 347 -13.54 2.82 10.04
C PHE A 347 -13.68 4.14 10.80
N LYS A 348 -14.88 4.46 11.27
CA LYS A 348 -15.16 5.63 12.09
C LYS A 348 -14.25 5.72 13.31
N ALA A 349 -14.13 4.63 14.08
CA ALA A 349 -13.26 4.59 15.26
C ALA A 349 -11.79 4.86 14.89
N THR A 350 -11.33 4.33 13.74
CA THR A 350 -9.97 4.56 13.26
C THR A 350 -9.75 6.01 12.84
N VAL A 351 -10.70 6.64 12.14
CA VAL A 351 -10.65 8.06 11.78
C VAL A 351 -10.61 8.95 13.03
N MET A 352 -11.45 8.68 14.03
CA MET A 352 -11.45 9.43 15.28
C MET A 352 -10.14 9.26 16.06
N ALA A 353 -9.57 8.06 16.07
CA ALA A 353 -8.24 7.82 16.67
C ALA A 353 -7.12 8.57 15.93
N ALA A 354 -7.21 8.66 14.58
CA ALA A 354 -6.28 9.43 13.75
C ALA A 354 -6.33 10.94 14.05
N ALA A 355 -7.52 11.47 14.27
CA ALA A 355 -7.75 12.88 14.58
C ALA A 355 -7.14 13.31 15.93
N ARG A 356 -7.00 12.42 16.88
CA ARG A 356 -6.47 12.69 18.22
C ARG A 356 -7.20 13.84 18.97
N GLY A 357 -8.50 14.03 18.68
CA GLY A 357 -9.35 15.09 19.21
C GLY A 357 -10.67 15.19 18.44
N PRO A 358 -11.40 16.28 18.59
CA PRO A 358 -12.54 16.57 17.71
C PRO A 358 -12.11 16.57 16.25
N LEU A 359 -12.95 16.04 15.38
CA LEU A 359 -12.66 16.01 13.95
C LEU A 359 -13.04 17.36 13.33
N ASP A 360 -12.07 18.24 13.16
CA ASP A 360 -12.27 19.58 12.63
C ASP A 360 -12.33 19.60 11.10
N LEU A 361 -11.45 18.83 10.44
CA LEU A 361 -11.38 18.72 8.99
C LEU A 361 -11.20 17.28 8.56
N TYR A 362 -12.12 16.78 7.77
CA TYR A 362 -12.03 15.45 7.16
C TYR A 362 -11.97 15.58 5.64
N ILE A 363 -10.99 14.92 5.04
CA ILE A 363 -10.79 14.90 3.58
C ILE A 363 -10.80 13.44 3.14
N ASP A 364 -11.73 13.04 2.29
CA ASP A 364 -11.68 11.74 1.65
C ASP A 364 -11.50 11.83 0.14
N ILE A 365 -10.80 10.84 -0.40
CA ILE A 365 -10.39 10.78 -1.80
C ILE A 365 -11.05 9.56 -2.43
N HIS A 366 -11.79 9.84 -3.49
CA HIS A 366 -12.46 8.86 -4.34
C HIS A 366 -12.07 9.03 -5.79
N GLN A 367 -12.49 8.08 -6.60
CA GLN A 367 -12.30 8.09 -8.04
C GLN A 367 -13.66 8.02 -8.74
N ASN A 368 -13.84 8.86 -9.74
CA ASN A 368 -14.93 8.73 -10.68
C ASN A 368 -14.42 8.31 -12.07
N GLY A 369 -15.25 7.61 -12.83
CA GLY A 369 -14.93 7.13 -14.16
C GLY A 369 -15.62 7.90 -15.29
N THR A 370 -16.46 8.89 -14.98
CA THR A 370 -17.39 9.50 -15.92
C THR A 370 -17.17 10.99 -16.16
N GLU A 371 -16.51 11.67 -15.24
CA GLU A 371 -16.37 13.13 -15.27
C GLU A 371 -14.97 13.55 -15.67
N ASP A 372 -14.85 14.72 -16.29
CA ASP A 372 -13.58 15.31 -16.71
C ASP A 372 -13.04 16.37 -15.73
N ALA A 373 -13.80 16.64 -14.65
CA ALA A 373 -13.45 17.59 -13.61
C ALA A 373 -13.20 16.88 -12.26
N ILE A 374 -12.36 17.46 -11.43
CA ILE A 374 -12.29 17.11 -10.01
C ILE A 374 -13.53 17.74 -9.35
N MET A 375 -14.35 16.91 -8.72
CA MET A 375 -15.52 17.37 -7.96
C MET A 375 -15.23 17.28 -6.47
N VAL A 376 -15.70 18.28 -5.72
CA VAL A 376 -15.59 18.33 -4.26
C VAL A 376 -16.96 18.57 -3.67
N ALA A 377 -17.57 17.51 -3.18
CA ALA A 377 -18.76 17.62 -2.37
C ALA A 377 -18.35 18.04 -0.95
N THR A 378 -19.05 18.99 -0.33
CA THR A 378 -18.63 19.57 0.95
C THR A 378 -19.72 19.54 2.00
N LEU A 379 -19.30 19.56 3.27
CA LEU A 379 -20.18 19.84 4.41
C LEU A 379 -19.46 20.81 5.35
N GLY A 380 -20.16 21.85 5.84
CA GLY A 380 -19.58 22.86 6.71
C GLY A 380 -18.63 23.85 6.03
N ILE A 381 -18.56 23.86 4.71
CA ILE A 381 -17.78 24.81 3.90
C ILE A 381 -18.69 25.93 3.40
N THR A 382 -18.29 27.17 3.66
CA THR A 382 -18.99 28.36 3.17
C THR A 382 -18.66 28.67 1.70
N GLY A 383 -19.49 29.48 1.04
CA GLY A 383 -19.22 29.93 -0.33
C GLY A 383 -17.88 30.69 -0.47
N ALA A 384 -17.52 31.48 0.53
CA ALA A 384 -16.23 32.20 0.53
C ALA A 384 -15.04 31.25 0.65
N GLU A 385 -15.14 30.22 1.48
CA GLU A 385 -14.11 29.18 1.61
C GLU A 385 -13.98 28.35 0.33
N ALA A 386 -15.11 27.98 -0.27
CA ALA A 386 -15.12 27.28 -1.56
C ALA A 386 -14.46 28.12 -2.67
N ALA A 387 -14.73 29.45 -2.71
CA ALA A 387 -14.08 30.38 -3.63
C ALA A 387 -12.54 30.42 -3.43
N THR A 388 -12.12 30.45 -2.18
CA THR A 388 -10.69 30.43 -1.81
C THR A 388 -10.03 29.12 -2.24
N ILE A 389 -10.68 27.96 -1.99
CA ILE A 389 -10.19 26.64 -2.43
C ILE A 389 -10.03 26.61 -3.94
N LYS A 390 -11.02 27.10 -4.70
CA LYS A 390 -10.95 27.13 -6.18
C LYS A 390 -9.85 28.05 -6.69
N ALA A 391 -9.68 29.23 -6.09
CA ALA A 391 -8.63 30.18 -6.48
C ALA A 391 -7.24 29.60 -6.22
N SER A 392 -7.00 29.07 -5.02
CA SER A 392 -5.74 28.40 -4.65
C SER A 392 -5.45 27.20 -5.57
N TYR A 393 -6.44 26.36 -5.85
CA TYR A 393 -6.28 25.22 -6.75
C TYR A 393 -5.84 25.69 -8.14
N ARG A 394 -6.50 26.71 -8.71
CA ARG A 394 -6.18 27.22 -10.04
C ARG A 394 -4.73 27.74 -10.12
N GLU A 395 -4.33 28.53 -9.13
CA GLU A 395 -2.98 29.05 -9.05
C GLU A 395 -1.93 27.94 -8.95
N ILE A 396 -2.13 26.99 -8.01
CA ILE A 396 -1.22 25.85 -7.81
C ILE A 396 -1.16 24.98 -9.06
N ARG A 397 -2.30 24.64 -9.64
CA ARG A 397 -2.39 23.82 -10.86
C ARG A 397 -1.62 24.47 -12.00
N ASP A 398 -1.88 25.76 -12.26
CA ASP A 398 -1.28 26.45 -13.41
C ASP A 398 0.22 26.59 -13.23
N ARG A 399 0.71 26.83 -12.01
CA ARG A 399 2.14 26.85 -11.67
C ARG A 399 2.80 25.48 -11.87
N VAL A 400 2.20 24.41 -11.35
CA VAL A 400 2.76 23.06 -11.45
C VAL A 400 2.80 22.58 -12.91
N ILE A 401 1.75 22.83 -13.67
CA ILE A 401 1.66 22.43 -15.09
C ILE A 401 2.62 23.24 -15.96
N SER A 402 2.72 24.54 -15.75
CA SER A 402 3.62 25.40 -16.52
C SER A 402 5.11 25.11 -16.29
N ALA A 403 5.46 24.46 -15.19
CA ALA A 403 6.83 24.06 -14.87
C ALA A 403 7.36 22.84 -15.68
N GLY A 404 6.66 22.38 -16.72
CA GLY A 404 7.17 21.37 -17.65
C GLY A 404 6.33 20.11 -17.83
N SER A 405 5.05 20.12 -17.45
CA SER A 405 4.18 18.96 -17.58
C SER A 405 3.27 19.09 -18.80
N HIS A 406 3.44 18.22 -19.80
CA HIS A 406 2.48 18.09 -20.92
C HIS A 406 1.21 17.32 -20.48
N ILE A 407 0.53 17.85 -19.46
CA ILE A 407 -0.71 17.28 -18.91
C ILE A 407 -1.88 18.27 -19.06
N GLY A 408 -3.09 17.71 -19.19
CA GLY A 408 -4.29 18.53 -19.29
C GLY A 408 -4.58 19.30 -17.99
N ARG A 409 -5.13 20.51 -18.12
CA ARG A 409 -5.64 21.29 -16.99
C ARG A 409 -7.04 20.78 -16.64
N ILE A 410 -7.18 20.11 -15.52
CA ILE A 410 -8.48 19.65 -14.99
C ILE A 410 -9.10 20.79 -14.18
N ASN A 411 -10.40 21.01 -14.33
CA ASN A 411 -11.13 21.97 -13.53
C ASN A 411 -11.48 21.41 -12.17
N LEU A 412 -11.65 22.29 -11.17
CA LEU A 412 -12.16 21.96 -9.86
C LEU A 412 -13.57 22.54 -9.68
N LEU A 413 -14.53 21.69 -9.42
CA LEU A 413 -15.89 22.04 -9.03
C LEU A 413 -16.05 21.81 -7.52
N VAL A 414 -16.53 22.82 -6.79
CA VAL A 414 -16.62 22.79 -5.32
C VAL A 414 -17.98 23.28 -4.87
N GLU A 415 -18.72 22.46 -4.11
CA GLU A 415 -19.90 22.94 -3.38
C GLU A 415 -19.52 23.97 -2.31
N PRO A 416 -20.38 24.95 -2.02
CA PRO A 416 -21.70 25.18 -2.61
C PRO A 416 -21.68 26.07 -3.86
N LEU A 417 -20.51 26.42 -4.41
CA LEU A 417 -20.41 27.33 -5.56
C LEU A 417 -20.79 26.67 -6.88
N ASP A 418 -20.46 25.40 -7.03
CA ASP A 418 -20.69 24.63 -8.24
C ASP A 418 -21.67 23.49 -7.95
N GLN A 419 -22.42 23.14 -8.98
CA GLN A 419 -23.18 21.91 -8.98
C GLN A 419 -22.22 20.74 -9.24
N VAL A 420 -22.21 19.74 -8.34
CA VAL A 420 -21.47 18.50 -8.50
C VAL A 420 -22.44 17.34 -8.77
N THR A 421 -22.09 16.47 -9.70
CA THR A 421 -22.93 15.30 -10.04
C THR A 421 -22.84 14.22 -8.98
N ILE A 422 -21.69 14.11 -8.28
CA ILE A 422 -21.47 13.17 -7.17
C ILE A 422 -21.46 13.95 -5.85
N GLY A 423 -22.64 14.14 -5.27
CA GLY A 423 -22.84 14.96 -4.08
C GLY A 423 -22.60 14.27 -2.74
N ALA A 424 -22.14 12.99 -2.73
CA ALA A 424 -21.87 12.20 -1.53
C ALA A 424 -23.01 12.18 -0.46
N TRP A 425 -24.26 12.23 -0.88
CA TRP A 425 -25.44 12.40 -0.03
C TRP A 425 -25.49 11.45 1.17
N ALA A 426 -25.33 10.14 0.94
CA ALA A 426 -25.37 9.14 1.99
C ALA A 426 -24.22 9.31 3.02
N ALA A 427 -23.04 9.72 2.59
CA ALA A 427 -21.93 10.01 3.49
C ALA A 427 -22.13 11.29 4.28
N LYS A 428 -22.85 12.28 3.72
CA LYS A 428 -23.26 13.51 4.40
C LYS A 428 -24.38 13.25 5.43
N ASP A 429 -25.37 12.45 5.07
CA ASP A 429 -26.57 12.27 5.89
C ASP A 429 -26.36 11.35 7.09
N TYR A 430 -25.72 10.19 6.87
CA TYR A 430 -25.55 9.17 7.91
C TYR A 430 -24.15 8.55 7.95
N GLY A 431 -23.21 9.06 7.15
CA GLY A 431 -21.84 8.56 7.07
C GLY A 431 -20.81 9.41 7.81
N ILE A 432 -19.56 9.27 7.38
CA ILE A 432 -18.38 9.86 8.04
C ILE A 432 -18.30 11.38 7.89
N LEU A 433 -18.80 11.96 6.78
CA LEU A 433 -18.66 13.39 6.49
C LEU A 433 -19.33 14.26 7.55
N ARG A 434 -20.47 13.81 8.09
CA ARG A 434 -21.22 14.53 9.12
C ARG A 434 -20.52 14.62 10.48
N LEU A 435 -19.45 13.86 10.70
CA LEU A 435 -18.76 13.80 12.00
C LEU A 435 -17.70 14.90 12.14
N ALA A 436 -17.28 15.50 11.03
CA ALA A 436 -16.33 16.59 11.03
C ALA A 436 -17.04 17.95 11.05
N LYS A 437 -16.41 18.98 11.62
CA LYS A 437 -16.90 20.36 11.48
C LYS A 437 -16.91 20.78 10.00
N LYS A 438 -15.87 20.38 9.26
CA LYS A 438 -15.74 20.61 7.83
C LYS A 438 -15.30 19.32 7.14
N SER A 439 -15.92 19.00 6.03
CA SER A 439 -15.51 17.84 5.22
C SER A 439 -15.48 18.16 3.74
N LEU A 440 -14.51 17.54 3.06
CA LEU A 440 -14.32 17.63 1.63
C LEU A 440 -14.21 16.22 1.06
N HIS A 441 -15.11 15.88 0.18
CA HIS A 441 -15.18 14.61 -0.53
C HIS A 441 -14.75 14.81 -1.97
N PHE A 442 -13.52 14.41 -2.28
CA PHE A 442 -12.93 14.57 -3.60
C PHE A 442 -13.27 13.36 -4.48
N GLU A 443 -13.81 13.63 -5.66
CA GLU A 443 -14.01 12.68 -6.74
C GLU A 443 -13.07 13.02 -7.90
N LEU A 444 -12.05 12.18 -8.11
CA LEU A 444 -10.99 12.43 -9.07
C LEU A 444 -11.26 11.71 -10.40
N PRO A 445 -11.17 12.39 -11.56
CA PRO A 445 -11.37 11.77 -12.86
C PRO A 445 -10.23 10.79 -13.19
N ALA A 446 -10.56 9.50 -13.21
CA ALA A 446 -9.58 8.41 -13.33
C ALA A 446 -8.67 8.53 -14.55
N GLN A 447 -9.26 8.80 -15.71
CA GLN A 447 -8.54 8.87 -16.99
C GLN A 447 -7.48 9.98 -17.01
N HIS A 448 -7.76 11.08 -16.33
CA HIS A 448 -6.93 12.28 -16.35
C HIS A 448 -5.89 12.29 -15.23
N VAL A 449 -6.18 11.71 -14.07
CA VAL A 449 -5.31 11.73 -12.89
C VAL A 449 -4.44 10.47 -12.79
N PHE A 450 -4.99 9.27 -13.05
CA PHE A 450 -4.34 8.03 -12.63
C PHE A 450 -3.63 7.24 -13.73
N TYR A 451 -4.06 7.35 -15.00
CA TYR A 451 -3.54 6.45 -16.04
C TYR A 451 -2.15 6.80 -16.57
N ARG A 452 -1.71 8.05 -16.43
CA ARG A 452 -0.37 8.48 -16.85
C ARG A 452 0.47 8.86 -15.64
N GLU A 453 1.70 8.35 -15.58
CA GLU A 453 2.63 8.66 -14.48
C GLU A 453 2.82 10.16 -14.28
N ALA A 454 3.09 10.91 -15.35
CA ALA A 454 3.27 12.36 -15.28
C ALA A 454 2.03 13.09 -14.71
N ALA A 455 0.83 12.66 -15.07
CA ALA A 455 -0.40 13.21 -14.54
C ALA A 455 -0.55 12.91 -13.04
N ARG A 456 -0.30 11.65 -12.63
CA ARG A 456 -0.32 11.28 -11.21
C ARG A 456 0.65 12.14 -10.41
N GLN A 457 1.91 12.27 -10.86
CA GLN A 457 2.92 13.08 -10.18
C GLN A 457 2.46 14.53 -10.01
N ALA A 458 1.98 15.15 -11.08
CA ALA A 458 1.56 16.54 -11.07
C ALA A 458 0.32 16.74 -10.18
N TYR A 459 -0.73 15.92 -10.34
CA TYR A 459 -1.96 16.06 -9.55
C TYR A 459 -1.76 15.68 -8.07
N THR A 460 -0.91 14.72 -7.76
CA THR A 460 -0.51 14.47 -6.36
C THR A 460 0.16 15.69 -5.75
N ARG A 461 1.07 16.35 -6.48
CA ARG A 461 1.69 17.58 -6.03
C ARG A 461 0.69 18.72 -5.86
N ILE A 462 -0.20 18.92 -6.84
CA ILE A 462 -1.26 19.93 -6.80
C ILE A 462 -2.16 19.73 -5.58
N LEU A 463 -2.64 18.52 -5.35
CA LEU A 463 -3.51 18.20 -4.23
C LEU A 463 -2.78 18.34 -2.89
N ALA A 464 -1.51 17.94 -2.79
CA ALA A 464 -0.73 18.10 -1.57
C ALA A 464 -0.52 19.59 -1.22
N GLU A 465 -0.21 20.43 -2.19
CA GLU A 465 -0.05 21.87 -1.98
C GLU A 465 -1.38 22.55 -1.64
N LEU A 466 -2.49 22.14 -2.28
CA LEU A 466 -3.84 22.61 -1.97
C LEU A 466 -4.23 22.25 -0.52
N ILE A 467 -4.04 20.99 -0.12
CA ILE A 467 -4.35 20.54 1.24
C ILE A 467 -3.51 21.31 2.26
N LYS A 468 -2.23 21.55 2.00
CA LYS A 468 -1.37 22.37 2.87
C LYS A 468 -1.89 23.80 3.02
N SER A 469 -2.32 24.44 1.93
CA SER A 469 -2.88 25.79 2.00
C SER A 469 -4.15 25.86 2.85
N MET A 470 -5.03 24.85 2.75
CA MET A 470 -6.24 24.77 3.56
C MET A 470 -5.94 24.58 5.06
N ILE A 471 -4.94 23.76 5.40
CA ILE A 471 -4.53 23.53 6.79
C ILE A 471 -3.93 24.79 7.40
N THR A 472 -3.08 25.50 6.66
CA THR A 472 -2.47 26.75 7.14
C THR A 472 -3.55 27.79 7.43
N ALA A 473 -4.52 27.94 6.55
CA ALA A 473 -5.66 28.81 6.75
C ALA A 473 -6.50 28.39 7.98
N HIS A 474 -6.63 27.09 8.22
CA HIS A 474 -7.35 26.56 9.39
C HIS A 474 -6.62 26.82 10.70
N SER A 475 -5.29 26.73 10.71
CA SER A 475 -4.45 26.94 11.92
C SER A 475 -4.31 28.41 12.32
N THR A 476 -4.58 29.35 11.44
CA THR A 476 -4.49 30.80 11.71
C THR A 476 -5.79 31.40 12.26
N LEU A 477 -6.87 30.63 12.26
CA LEU A 477 -8.10 31.08 12.93
C LEU A 477 -7.92 31.04 14.45
N PRO A 478 -8.18 32.13 15.19
CA PRO A 478 -8.09 32.13 16.63
C PRO A 478 -9.04 31.08 17.20
N VAL A 479 -8.50 30.21 18.08
CA VAL A 479 -9.33 29.27 18.85
C VAL A 479 -10.28 30.14 19.69
N SER A 480 -11.50 30.34 19.19
CA SER A 480 -12.56 30.95 20.04
C SER A 480 -12.82 29.90 21.13
N HIS A 481 -12.31 30.17 22.33
CA HIS A 481 -12.78 29.53 23.54
C HIS A 481 -14.24 29.88 23.69
N ALA A 482 -15.13 29.14 23.05
CA ALA A 482 -16.54 29.15 23.44
C ALA A 482 -16.56 28.64 24.88
N SER A 483 -16.76 29.58 25.82
CA SER A 483 -17.04 29.28 27.19
C SER A 483 -18.24 28.34 27.22
N VAL A 484 -18.00 27.11 27.62
CA VAL A 484 -19.08 26.16 27.93
C VAL A 484 -19.78 26.70 29.13
N THR A 485 -20.89 27.39 28.91
CA THR A 485 -21.82 27.74 29.98
C THR A 485 -22.37 26.40 30.52
N PRO A 486 -22.22 26.12 31.81
CA PRO A 486 -22.77 24.90 32.38
C PRO A 486 -24.28 24.90 32.21
N LEU A 487 -24.81 23.87 31.56
CA LEU A 487 -26.24 23.58 31.53
C LEU A 487 -26.72 23.42 32.98
N ILE A 488 -27.56 24.35 33.43
CA ILE A 488 -28.27 24.29 34.67
C ILE A 488 -29.10 23.01 34.70
N ASN A 489 -28.85 22.18 35.72
CA ASN A 489 -29.70 21.06 36.09
C ASN A 489 -31.12 21.60 36.38
N ILE A 490 -32.08 21.21 35.56
CA ILE A 490 -33.48 21.24 35.96
C ILE A 490 -33.80 19.81 36.43
N ALA A 491 -33.67 19.62 37.74
CA ALA A 491 -34.32 18.55 38.46
C ALA A 491 -35.74 19.02 38.83
N ASP A 492 -36.66 18.03 38.79
CA ASP A 492 -38.00 18.03 39.40
C ASP A 492 -39.10 18.89 38.74
N HIS A 493 -39.93 18.21 37.90
CA HIS A 493 -41.34 17.95 38.23
C HIS A 493 -41.93 16.90 37.29
#